data_dad18ce75d4aac0893fd8ecc0c8d75e4
#
_entry.id   dad18ce75d4aac0893fd8ecc0c8d75e4
#
_cell.length_a   1.000
_cell.length_b   1.000
_cell.length_c   1.000
_cell.angle_alpha   90.00
_cell.angle_beta   90.00
_cell.angle_gamma   90.00
#
_symmetry.space_group_name_H-M   'P 1'
#
loop_
_entity.id
_entity.type
_entity.pdbx_description
1 polymer ?
#
loop_
_entity_poly.entity_id
_entity_poly.type
_entity_poly.pdbx_seq_one_letter_code
_entity_poly.pdbx_strand_id
1 'polypeptide(L)'
;MDGNLYFAYFCRANWRYKLLEYKRAMGEPTDKADFELMMRDYDYVIHHLADFSFAYYNKANMLCIQQDFKAAISYYTQAINTDGDFAEAYFNRGLTYIYIGENEKGIADLSKAGELGIYQAYNLISRFQ
;
A
#
# COMPACT_ATOMS: atom_id res chain seq x y z
N MET A 1 17.82 -15.44 14.47
CA MET A 1 17.85 -14.00 14.38
C MET A 1 16.58 -13.40 14.93
N ASP A 2 16.74 -12.33 15.62
CA ASP A 2 15.69 -11.64 16.32
C ASP A 2 14.75 -10.91 15.34
N GLY A 3 13.44 -11.01 15.54
CA GLY A 3 12.45 -10.25 14.78
C GLY A 3 12.58 -8.75 14.94
N ASN A 4 13.25 -8.28 16.01
CA ASN A 4 13.50 -6.86 16.25
C ASN A 4 14.35 -6.22 15.15
N LEU A 5 15.28 -6.97 14.54
CA LEU A 5 16.09 -6.44 13.45
C LEU A 5 15.21 -6.13 12.23
N TYR A 6 14.30 -7.04 11.87
CA TYR A 6 13.41 -6.83 10.73
C TYR A 6 12.44 -5.70 10.99
N PHE A 7 11.96 -5.59 12.22
CA PHE A 7 11.11 -4.49 12.63
C PHE A 7 11.85 -3.14 12.51
N ALA A 8 13.13 -3.11 12.85
CA ALA A 8 13.95 -1.90 12.70
C ALA A 8 14.06 -1.48 11.23
N TYR A 9 14.25 -2.44 10.30
CA TYR A 9 14.24 -2.14 8.87
C TYR A 9 12.89 -1.60 8.42
N PHE A 10 11.80 -2.18 8.92
CA PHE A 10 10.45 -1.70 8.64
C PHE A 10 10.26 -0.26 9.10
N CYS A 11 10.68 0.06 10.31
CA CYS A 11 10.59 1.42 10.87
C CYS A 11 11.40 2.41 10.03
N ARG A 12 12.60 2.01 9.58
CA ARG A 12 13.43 2.87 8.74
C ARG A 12 12.78 3.14 7.38
N ALA A 13 12.21 2.11 6.78
CA ALA A 13 11.49 2.26 5.52
C ALA A 13 10.29 3.19 5.69
N ASN A 14 9.54 3.04 6.77
CA ASN A 14 8.38 3.89 7.06
C ASN A 14 8.79 5.35 7.29
N TRP A 15 9.92 5.59 7.94
CA TRP A 15 10.42 6.94 8.11
C TRP A 15 10.73 7.58 6.76
N ARG A 16 11.40 6.84 5.88
CA ARG A 16 11.66 7.30 4.51
C ARG A 16 10.37 7.52 3.73
N TYR A 17 9.40 6.64 3.91
CA TYR A 17 8.07 6.77 3.30
C TYR A 17 7.44 8.11 3.69
N LYS A 18 7.39 8.41 4.97
CA LYS A 18 6.79 9.66 5.46
C LYS A 18 7.56 10.88 4.96
N LEU A 19 8.88 10.78 4.89
CA LEU A 19 9.71 11.87 4.35
C LEU A 19 9.41 12.11 2.88
N LEU A 20 9.24 11.06 2.09
CA LEU A 20 8.88 11.19 0.68
C LEU A 20 7.49 11.81 0.51
N GLU A 21 6.51 11.39 1.31
CA GLU A 21 5.18 12.00 1.28
C GLU A 21 5.24 13.48 1.62
N TYR A 22 6.01 13.84 2.63
CA TYR A 22 6.18 15.24 3.04
C TYR A 22 6.80 16.05 1.90
N LYS A 23 7.87 15.56 1.30
CA LYS A 23 8.54 16.26 0.19
C LYS A 23 7.59 16.46 -0.98
N ARG A 24 6.81 15.44 -1.34
CA ARG A 24 5.84 15.54 -2.42
C ARG A 24 4.76 16.58 -2.12
N ALA A 25 4.24 16.59 -0.91
CA ALA A 25 3.21 17.54 -0.49
C ALA A 25 3.73 18.98 -0.53
N MET A 26 5.01 19.18 -0.24
CA MET A 26 5.64 20.49 -0.26
C MET A 26 6.21 20.89 -1.63
N GLY A 27 6.07 20.01 -2.63
CA GLY A 27 6.63 20.28 -3.96
C GLY A 27 8.15 20.19 -4.02
N GLU A 28 8.78 19.58 -3.01
CA GLU A 28 10.22 19.43 -2.96
C GLU A 28 10.69 18.27 -3.84
N PRO A 29 11.94 18.33 -4.37
CA PRO A 29 12.49 17.23 -5.15
C PRO A 29 12.64 15.97 -4.29
N THR A 30 12.36 14.82 -4.90
CA THR A 30 12.60 13.52 -4.28
C THR A 30 13.74 12.81 -5.00
N ASP A 31 14.58 12.11 -4.22
CA ASP A 31 15.71 11.38 -4.76
C ASP A 31 15.30 9.94 -5.06
N LYS A 32 15.58 9.49 -6.28
CA LYS A 32 15.34 8.09 -6.67
C LYS A 32 16.07 7.11 -5.76
N ALA A 33 17.28 7.48 -5.30
CA ALA A 33 18.05 6.63 -4.39
C ALA A 33 17.33 6.41 -3.06
N ASP A 34 16.66 7.43 -2.52
CA ASP A 34 15.88 7.29 -1.28
C ASP A 34 14.71 6.31 -1.47
N PHE A 35 14.04 6.39 -2.60
CA PHE A 35 12.97 5.46 -2.94
C PHE A 35 13.48 4.02 -3.04
N GLU A 36 14.61 3.81 -3.71
CA GLU A 36 15.21 2.48 -3.87
C GLU A 36 15.64 1.88 -2.54
N LEU A 37 16.22 2.68 -1.65
CA LEU A 37 16.61 2.24 -0.30
C LEU A 37 15.39 1.83 0.53
N MET A 38 14.32 2.60 0.45
CA MET A 38 13.07 2.29 1.14
C MET A 38 12.49 0.96 0.63
N MET A 39 12.44 0.77 -0.70
CA MET A 39 11.92 -0.46 -1.28
C MET A 39 12.77 -1.66 -0.90
N ARG A 40 14.08 -1.49 -0.83
CA ARG A 40 15.01 -2.53 -0.38
C ARG A 40 14.70 -2.95 1.06
N ASP A 41 14.42 -1.99 1.95
CA ASP A 41 14.09 -2.29 3.33
C ASP A 41 12.76 -3.07 3.42
N TYR A 42 11.74 -2.66 2.66
CA TYR A 42 10.48 -3.42 2.61
C TYR A 42 10.69 -4.83 2.07
N ASP A 43 11.48 -4.98 1.01
CA ASP A 43 11.77 -6.29 0.43
C ASP A 43 12.49 -7.20 1.44
N TYR A 44 13.42 -6.64 2.20
CA TYR A 44 14.13 -7.40 3.24
C TYR A 44 13.15 -7.89 4.30
N VAL A 45 12.23 -7.02 4.75
CA VAL A 45 11.20 -7.38 5.73
C VAL A 45 10.28 -8.48 5.16
N ILE A 46 9.80 -8.29 3.95
CA ILE A 46 8.89 -9.25 3.29
C ILE A 46 9.55 -10.62 3.15
N HIS A 47 10.83 -10.63 2.79
CA HIS A 47 11.57 -11.88 2.60
C HIS A 47 11.71 -12.66 3.91
N HIS A 48 11.89 -11.98 5.03
CA HIS A 48 12.14 -12.61 6.32
C HIS A 48 10.90 -12.72 7.21
N LEU A 49 9.88 -11.89 6.99
CA LEU A 49 8.62 -11.88 7.74
C LEU A 49 7.46 -11.90 6.75
N ALA A 50 7.26 -13.05 6.09
CA ALA A 50 6.31 -13.18 4.97
C ALA A 50 4.85 -12.91 5.34
N ASP A 51 4.51 -12.93 6.63
CA ASP A 51 3.16 -12.65 7.13
C ASP A 51 3.00 -11.22 7.68
N PHE A 52 3.96 -10.33 7.42
CA PHE A 52 3.90 -8.96 7.89
C PHE A 52 3.15 -8.08 6.88
N SER A 53 1.83 -8.01 7.03
CA SER A 53 0.93 -7.38 6.07
C SER A 53 1.24 -5.91 5.79
N PHE A 54 1.68 -5.15 6.79
CA PHE A 54 1.98 -3.72 6.63
C PHE A 54 3.13 -3.47 5.65
N ALA A 55 4.12 -4.37 5.58
CA ALA A 55 5.23 -4.19 4.63
C ALA A 55 4.73 -4.32 3.18
N TYR A 56 3.86 -5.28 2.91
CA TYR A 56 3.24 -5.41 1.58
C TYR A 56 2.40 -4.18 1.23
N TYR A 57 1.60 -3.72 2.19
CA TYR A 57 0.72 -2.57 2.01
C TYR A 57 1.52 -1.30 1.70
N ASN A 58 2.55 -1.00 2.49
CA ASN A 58 3.35 0.19 2.29
C ASN A 58 4.12 0.15 0.98
N LYS A 59 4.64 -1.04 0.61
CA LYS A 59 5.29 -1.22 -0.69
C LYS A 59 4.30 -0.96 -1.83
N ALA A 60 3.08 -1.48 -1.72
CA ALA A 60 2.05 -1.24 -2.72
C ALA A 60 1.75 0.26 -2.87
N ASN A 61 1.62 0.99 -1.76
CA ASN A 61 1.40 2.43 -1.80
C ASN A 61 2.52 3.15 -2.54
N MET A 62 3.76 2.75 -2.33
CA MET A 62 4.90 3.36 -3.02
C MET A 62 4.89 3.04 -4.50
N LEU A 63 4.49 1.83 -4.88
CA LEU A 63 4.36 1.46 -6.29
C LEU A 63 3.26 2.27 -6.97
N CYS A 64 2.17 2.60 -6.27
CA CYS A 64 1.16 3.52 -6.81
C CYS A 64 1.76 4.90 -7.10
N ILE A 65 2.59 5.40 -6.21
CA ILE A 65 3.27 6.68 -6.40
C ILE A 65 4.17 6.64 -7.65
N GLN A 66 4.80 5.49 -7.90
CA GLN A 66 5.62 5.26 -9.09
C GLN A 66 4.78 4.94 -10.33
N GLN A 67 3.47 4.91 -10.20
CA GLN A 67 2.53 4.56 -11.28
C GLN A 67 2.69 3.12 -11.78
N ASP A 68 3.26 2.24 -10.98
CA ASP A 68 3.30 0.81 -11.27
C ASP A 68 2.09 0.13 -10.63
N PHE A 69 0.93 0.34 -11.23
CA PHE A 69 -0.35 -0.06 -10.64
C PHE A 69 -0.54 -1.58 -10.60
N LYS A 70 -0.04 -2.30 -11.60
CA LYS A 70 -0.16 -3.76 -11.62
C LYS A 70 0.62 -4.39 -10.47
N ALA A 71 1.85 -3.93 -10.25
CA ALA A 71 2.65 -4.40 -9.13
C ALA A 71 2.02 -3.99 -7.80
N ALA A 72 1.49 -2.77 -7.70
CA ALA A 72 0.80 -2.31 -6.50
C ALA A 72 -0.37 -3.22 -6.14
N ILE A 73 -1.21 -3.57 -7.11
CA ILE A 73 -2.36 -4.46 -6.90
C ILE A 73 -1.88 -5.82 -6.38
N SER A 74 -0.79 -6.34 -6.94
CA SER A 74 -0.22 -7.61 -6.47
C SER A 74 0.21 -7.55 -5.00
N TYR A 75 0.86 -6.46 -4.58
CA TYR A 75 1.28 -6.30 -3.19
C TYR A 75 0.12 -6.01 -2.24
N TYR A 76 -0.90 -5.26 -2.66
CA TYR A 76 -2.13 -5.14 -1.86
C TYR A 76 -2.78 -6.50 -1.68
N THR A 77 -2.79 -7.32 -2.72
CA THR A 77 -3.34 -8.68 -2.64
C THR A 77 -2.58 -9.53 -1.62
N GLN A 78 -1.25 -9.41 -1.59
CA GLN A 78 -0.45 -10.10 -0.58
C GLN A 78 -0.78 -9.61 0.83
N ALA A 79 -0.96 -8.30 1.01
CA ALA A 79 -1.35 -7.76 2.31
C ALA A 79 -2.69 -8.32 2.77
N ILE A 80 -3.66 -8.40 1.87
CA ILE A 80 -4.99 -8.95 2.15
C ILE A 80 -4.92 -10.45 2.44
N ASN A 81 -4.09 -11.20 1.72
CA ASN A 81 -3.92 -12.63 1.95
C ASN A 81 -3.31 -12.91 3.33
N THR A 82 -2.47 -12.01 3.84
CA THR A 82 -1.89 -12.15 5.18
C THR A 82 -2.81 -11.63 6.28
N ASP A 83 -3.65 -10.64 5.98
CA ASP A 83 -4.64 -10.08 6.90
C ASP A 83 -5.93 -9.77 6.12
N GLY A 84 -6.88 -10.68 6.16
CA GLY A 84 -8.15 -10.56 5.45
C GLY A 84 -9.06 -9.43 5.93
N ASP A 85 -8.76 -8.83 7.08
CA ASP A 85 -9.52 -7.71 7.64
C ASP A 85 -8.79 -6.36 7.45
N PHE A 86 -7.80 -6.30 6.57
CA PHE A 86 -7.02 -5.10 6.33
C PHE A 86 -7.81 -4.12 5.45
N ALA A 87 -8.66 -3.33 6.09
CA ALA A 87 -9.61 -2.44 5.40
C ALA A 87 -8.93 -1.46 4.45
N GLU A 88 -7.83 -0.84 4.88
CA GLU A 88 -7.09 0.14 4.08
C GLU A 88 -6.50 -0.48 2.82
N ALA A 89 -6.10 -1.74 2.88
CA ALA A 89 -5.57 -2.45 1.71
C ALA A 89 -6.66 -2.68 0.67
N TYR A 90 -7.86 -3.08 1.09
CA TYR A 90 -9.01 -3.17 0.18
C TYR A 90 -9.34 -1.81 -0.41
N PHE A 91 -9.37 -0.77 0.42
CA PHE A 91 -9.69 0.58 -0.02
C PHE A 91 -8.73 1.05 -1.11
N ASN A 92 -7.43 0.95 -0.85
CA ASN A 92 -6.41 1.42 -1.78
C ASN A 92 -6.33 0.55 -3.04
N ARG A 93 -6.50 -0.78 -2.90
CA ARG A 93 -6.57 -1.65 -4.07
C ARG A 93 -7.78 -1.32 -4.94
N GLY A 94 -8.92 -1.06 -4.30
CA GLY A 94 -10.13 -0.67 -5.00
C GLY A 94 -9.96 0.61 -5.81
N LEU A 95 -9.37 1.64 -5.19
CA LEU A 95 -9.08 2.89 -5.89
C LEU A 95 -8.10 2.66 -7.05
N THR A 96 -7.12 1.79 -6.86
CA THR A 96 -6.14 1.46 -7.90
C THR A 96 -6.82 0.73 -9.07
N TYR A 97 -7.69 -0.21 -8.79
CA TYR A 97 -8.49 -0.87 -9.83
C TYR A 97 -9.31 0.13 -10.64
N ILE A 98 -10.00 1.05 -9.96
CA ILE A 98 -10.79 2.07 -10.64
C ILE A 98 -9.91 2.94 -11.51
N TYR A 99 -8.75 3.34 -11.01
CA TYR A 99 -7.81 4.18 -11.74
C TYR A 99 -7.38 3.55 -13.07
N ILE A 100 -7.20 2.22 -13.09
CA ILE A 100 -6.82 1.51 -14.32
C ILE A 100 -8.02 1.02 -15.15
N GLY A 101 -9.23 1.40 -14.77
CA GLY A 101 -10.45 1.09 -15.54
C GLY A 101 -11.16 -0.19 -15.16
N GLU A 102 -10.72 -0.89 -14.11
CA GLU A 102 -11.33 -2.12 -13.62
C GLU A 102 -12.40 -1.81 -12.57
N ASN A 103 -13.48 -1.12 -12.99
CA ASN A 103 -14.45 -0.55 -12.07
C ASN A 103 -15.17 -1.60 -11.23
N GLU A 104 -15.53 -2.75 -11.81
CA GLU A 104 -16.25 -3.79 -11.06
C GLU A 104 -15.41 -4.33 -9.90
N LYS A 105 -14.13 -4.61 -10.16
CA LYS A 105 -13.20 -5.07 -9.11
C LYS A 105 -12.99 -4.00 -8.06
N GLY A 106 -12.87 -2.75 -8.49
CA GLY A 106 -12.70 -1.62 -7.58
C GLY A 106 -13.91 -1.43 -6.67
N ILE A 107 -15.12 -1.50 -7.22
CA ILE A 107 -16.36 -1.38 -6.45
C ILE A 107 -16.45 -2.52 -5.42
N ALA A 108 -16.10 -3.74 -5.80
CA ALA A 108 -16.10 -4.87 -4.87
C ALA A 108 -15.15 -4.63 -3.70
N ASP A 109 -13.95 -4.13 -3.96
CA ASP A 109 -12.97 -3.82 -2.92
C ASP A 109 -13.44 -2.65 -2.03
N LEU A 110 -14.01 -1.60 -2.61
CA LEU A 110 -14.56 -0.48 -1.84
C LEU A 110 -15.71 -0.94 -0.95
N SER A 111 -16.57 -1.83 -1.45
CA SER A 111 -17.65 -2.41 -0.65
C SER A 111 -17.09 -3.17 0.55
N LYS A 112 -16.04 -3.97 0.32
CA LYS A 112 -15.40 -4.71 1.40
C LYS A 112 -14.75 -3.77 2.42
N ALA A 113 -14.08 -2.72 1.96
CA ALA A 113 -13.49 -1.71 2.85
C ALA A 113 -14.58 -1.04 3.70
N GLY A 114 -15.73 -0.73 3.11
CA GLY A 114 -16.86 -0.17 3.82
C GLY A 114 -17.39 -1.11 4.91
N GLU A 115 -17.54 -2.39 4.59
CA GLU A 115 -17.95 -3.42 5.56
C GLU A 115 -16.97 -3.52 6.72
N LEU A 116 -15.67 -3.29 6.47
CA LEU A 116 -14.62 -3.36 7.48
C LEU A 116 -14.43 -2.05 8.24
N GLY A 117 -15.24 -1.03 7.98
CA GLY A 117 -15.28 0.19 8.77
C GLY A 117 -14.85 1.48 8.08
N ILE A 118 -14.39 1.42 6.84
CA ILE A 118 -14.07 2.64 6.07
C ILE A 118 -15.35 3.10 5.36
N TYR A 119 -16.24 3.76 6.11
CA TYR A 119 -17.58 4.08 5.62
C TYR A 119 -17.60 5.05 4.43
N GLN A 120 -16.59 5.91 4.30
CA GLN A 120 -16.50 6.80 3.14
C GLN A 120 -16.37 6.05 1.82
N ALA A 121 -15.99 4.77 1.85
CA ALA A 121 -15.93 3.94 0.64
C ALA A 121 -17.30 3.83 -0.04
N TYR A 122 -18.38 3.77 0.74
CA TYR A 122 -19.73 3.69 0.19
C TYR A 122 -20.09 4.93 -0.64
N ASN A 123 -19.63 6.10 -0.21
CA ASN A 123 -19.87 7.33 -0.96
C ASN A 123 -19.13 7.35 -2.29
N LEU A 124 -17.96 6.71 -2.34
CA LEU A 124 -17.19 6.62 -3.58
C LEU A 124 -17.82 5.65 -4.58
N ILE A 125 -18.42 4.56 -4.09
CA ILE A 125 -19.03 3.53 -4.96
C ILE A 125 -20.06 4.16 -5.90
N SER A 126 -20.91 5.06 -5.38
CA SER A 126 -21.96 5.66 -6.17
C SER A 126 -21.45 6.48 -7.36
N ARG A 127 -20.20 6.95 -7.29
CA ARG A 127 -19.59 7.72 -8.37
C ARG A 127 -19.13 6.86 -9.55
N PHE A 128 -18.97 5.55 -9.34
CA PHE A 128 -18.39 4.64 -10.34
C PHE A 128 -19.36 3.54 -10.77
N GLN A 129 -20.57 3.59 -10.30
CA GLN A 129 -21.64 2.68 -10.74
C GLN A 129 -22.24 3.10 -12.08
#